data_d5604028a5afae96502b262f8446a9df
#
_entry.id   d5604028a5afae96502b262f8446a9df
#
_cell.length_a   1.000
_cell.length_b   1.000
_cell.length_c   1.000
_cell.angle_alpha   90.00
_cell.angle_beta   90.00
_cell.angle_gamma   90.00
#
_symmetry.space_group_name_H-M   'P 1'
#
loop_
_entity.id
_entity.type
_entity.pdbx_description
1 polymer ?
#
loop_
_entity_poly.entity_id
_entity_poly.type
_entity_poly.pdbx_seq_one_letter_code
_entity_poly.pdbx_strand_id
1 'polypeptide(L)'
;MDLSKISIKKIRELIVFTALLVVALWKFDMVLGVLKTIWGIIFPFILGGAIAFLTNVPMSFLERTIFKKAKKENKIVKKLSRPISLLLTVVLVVGVISLVMFGVIPQLTRTMGTLMTSIADFIPHMQSWIREFFHNNQEIIKLTDQLQFNLDQAVRWAISLLGNGAGNMMNTTMSAVGSLISGLTTFFIAVSFACYILFQKEKLHIQVRKVFFAFLPKQKADAFLKVCSLTYRTFANFLTGQCLEAVILGCMFVITLSILQMPYALLIGVLIAFTALIPVFGAFIGCAVGSFLIFMLSPKQAILFIIVFLVLQQIEGNLIYPHVVGESVGLPSIWVLAAVTVGGNLMGIVGMLVFIPLLSVFYTIFREFVYLHLKKQHIKQVTATKIEEYTEEEIAAIERREMNRTE
;
A
#
# COMPACT_ATOMS: atom_id res chain seq x y z
N MET A 1 -13.57 -38.95 -42.42
CA MET A 1 -13.68 -37.97 -41.32
C MET A 1 -14.95 -37.16 -41.57
N ASP A 2 -16.02 -37.47 -40.81
CA ASP A 2 -17.39 -36.95 -41.08
C ASP A 2 -17.49 -35.45 -40.73
N LEU A 3 -17.31 -34.63 -41.74
CA LEU A 3 -17.41 -33.15 -41.65
C LEU A 3 -18.82 -32.69 -41.16
N SER A 4 -19.87 -33.49 -41.43
CA SER A 4 -21.23 -33.19 -40.98
C SER A 4 -21.41 -33.23 -39.46
N LYS A 5 -20.83 -34.20 -38.74
CA LYS A 5 -20.95 -34.35 -37.30
C LYS A 5 -20.20 -33.25 -36.53
N ILE A 6 -19.06 -32.81 -37.06
CA ILE A 6 -18.26 -31.69 -36.47
C ILE A 6 -19.01 -30.36 -36.67
N SER A 7 -19.66 -30.19 -37.84
CA SER A 7 -20.48 -29.00 -38.12
C SER A 7 -21.70 -28.88 -37.19
N ILE A 8 -22.45 -29.95 -36.99
CA ILE A 8 -23.64 -30.00 -36.11
C ILE A 8 -23.25 -29.72 -34.64
N LYS A 9 -22.14 -30.28 -34.15
CA LYS A 9 -21.68 -30.04 -32.80
C LYS A 9 -21.29 -28.56 -32.59
N LYS A 10 -20.57 -27.96 -33.52
CA LYS A 10 -20.20 -26.54 -33.49
C LYS A 10 -21.42 -25.62 -33.57
N ILE A 11 -22.39 -25.94 -34.44
CA ILE A 11 -23.63 -25.18 -34.58
C ILE A 11 -24.42 -25.23 -33.26
N ARG A 12 -24.55 -26.40 -32.65
CA ARG A 12 -25.20 -26.53 -31.33
C ARG A 12 -24.51 -25.75 -30.23
N GLU A 13 -23.17 -25.82 -30.17
CA GLU A 13 -22.37 -25.02 -29.23
C GLU A 13 -22.58 -23.51 -29.45
N LEU A 14 -22.63 -23.08 -30.71
CA LEU A 14 -22.89 -21.69 -31.06
C LEU A 14 -24.30 -21.24 -30.64
N ILE A 15 -25.33 -22.07 -30.91
CA ILE A 15 -26.73 -21.79 -30.52
C ILE A 15 -26.83 -21.66 -29.00
N VAL A 16 -26.25 -22.59 -28.26
CA VAL A 16 -26.25 -22.59 -26.78
C VAL A 16 -25.51 -21.37 -26.26
N PHE A 17 -24.35 -21.03 -26.82
CA PHE A 17 -23.61 -19.83 -26.46
C PHE A 17 -24.39 -18.56 -26.72
N THR A 18 -25.02 -18.44 -27.91
CA THR A 18 -25.83 -17.27 -28.26
C THR A 18 -27.07 -17.16 -27.36
N ALA A 19 -27.76 -18.27 -27.09
CA ALA A 19 -28.90 -18.28 -26.17
C ALA A 19 -28.51 -17.87 -24.74
N LEU A 20 -27.38 -18.38 -24.21
CA LEU A 20 -26.85 -17.98 -22.92
C LEU A 20 -26.48 -16.49 -22.91
N LEU A 21 -25.88 -16.00 -23.98
CA LEU A 21 -25.49 -14.58 -24.10
C LEU A 21 -26.72 -13.66 -24.13
N VAL A 22 -27.76 -14.03 -24.88
CA VAL A 22 -29.04 -13.28 -24.94
C VAL A 22 -29.71 -13.27 -23.57
N VAL A 23 -29.78 -14.41 -22.88
CA VAL A 23 -30.37 -14.51 -21.52
C VAL A 23 -29.54 -13.68 -20.52
N ALA A 24 -28.21 -13.73 -20.62
CA ALA A 24 -27.31 -12.96 -19.75
C ALA A 24 -27.48 -11.43 -19.96
N LEU A 25 -27.67 -11.00 -21.22
CA LEU A 25 -27.94 -9.59 -21.55
C LEU A 25 -29.35 -9.17 -21.11
N TRP A 26 -30.35 -10.00 -21.28
CA TRP A 26 -31.73 -9.70 -20.87
C TRP A 26 -31.88 -9.65 -19.34
N LYS A 27 -31.20 -10.53 -18.61
CA LYS A 27 -31.19 -10.60 -17.14
C LYS A 27 -29.89 -10.06 -16.55
N PHE A 28 -29.35 -8.98 -17.10
CA PHE A 28 -28.06 -8.42 -16.73
C PHE A 28 -27.95 -8.11 -15.23
N ASP A 29 -29.03 -7.56 -14.64
CA ASP A 29 -29.07 -7.29 -13.19
C ASP A 29 -28.98 -8.55 -12.35
N MET A 30 -29.57 -9.67 -12.80
CA MET A 30 -29.48 -10.95 -12.14
C MET A 30 -28.07 -11.53 -12.22
N VAL A 31 -27.41 -11.40 -13.37
CA VAL A 31 -25.99 -11.81 -13.55
C VAL A 31 -25.09 -10.98 -12.65
N LEU A 32 -25.28 -9.66 -12.59
CA LEU A 32 -24.53 -8.79 -11.67
C LEU A 32 -24.80 -9.15 -10.21
N GLY A 33 -26.04 -9.48 -9.85
CA GLY A 33 -26.40 -9.96 -8.52
C GLY A 33 -25.65 -11.24 -8.13
N VAL A 34 -25.61 -12.22 -9.03
CA VAL A 34 -24.86 -13.48 -8.83
C VAL A 34 -23.35 -13.20 -8.70
N LEU A 35 -22.79 -12.36 -9.58
CA LEU A 35 -21.38 -11.97 -9.50
C LEU A 35 -21.06 -11.25 -8.18
N LYS A 36 -21.92 -10.35 -7.73
CA LYS A 36 -21.78 -9.66 -6.43
C LYS A 36 -21.83 -10.66 -5.25
N THR A 37 -22.69 -11.64 -5.30
CA THR A 37 -22.77 -12.69 -4.29
C THR A 37 -21.51 -13.55 -4.27
N ILE A 38 -21.05 -14.01 -5.44
CA ILE A 38 -19.80 -14.76 -5.58
C ILE A 38 -18.62 -13.94 -5.05
N TRP A 39 -18.55 -12.68 -5.42
CA TRP A 39 -17.52 -11.76 -4.92
C TRP A 39 -17.55 -11.63 -3.40
N GLY A 40 -18.75 -11.47 -2.81
CA GLY A 40 -18.91 -11.41 -1.36
C GLY A 40 -18.42 -12.66 -0.63
N ILE A 41 -18.62 -13.85 -1.23
CA ILE A 41 -18.13 -15.11 -0.68
C ILE A 41 -16.61 -15.24 -0.79
N ILE A 42 -16.03 -14.81 -1.91
CA ILE A 42 -14.58 -14.94 -2.18
C ILE A 42 -13.77 -13.86 -1.46
N PHE A 43 -14.34 -12.67 -1.28
CA PHE A 43 -13.65 -11.51 -0.73
C PHE A 43 -12.92 -11.75 0.61
N PRO A 44 -13.52 -12.45 1.63
CA PRO A 44 -12.82 -12.73 2.89
C PRO A 44 -11.56 -13.58 2.69
N PHE A 45 -11.55 -14.50 1.72
CA PHE A 45 -10.39 -15.35 1.42
C PHE A 45 -9.29 -14.56 0.70
N ILE A 46 -9.64 -13.65 -0.22
CA ILE A 46 -8.69 -12.74 -0.85
C ILE A 46 -8.07 -11.83 0.21
N LEU A 47 -8.90 -11.26 1.08
CA LEU A 47 -8.45 -10.43 2.19
C LEU A 47 -7.54 -11.21 3.14
N GLY A 48 -7.90 -12.44 3.49
CA GLY A 48 -7.08 -13.34 4.31
C GLY A 48 -5.74 -13.69 3.65
N GLY A 49 -5.73 -13.89 2.33
CA GLY A 49 -4.50 -14.05 1.55
C GLY A 49 -3.61 -12.82 1.59
N ALA A 50 -4.19 -11.63 1.45
CA ALA A 50 -3.46 -10.36 1.58
C ALA A 50 -2.90 -10.14 3.00
N ILE A 51 -3.70 -10.40 4.03
CA ILE A 51 -3.25 -10.35 5.44
C ILE A 51 -2.12 -11.35 5.68
N ALA A 52 -2.25 -12.60 5.19
CA ALA A 52 -1.19 -13.61 5.30
C ALA A 52 0.10 -13.15 4.63
N PHE A 53 0.00 -12.54 3.46
CA PHE A 53 1.14 -12.02 2.72
C PHE A 53 1.83 -10.89 3.50
N LEU A 54 1.08 -9.89 3.96
CA LEU A 54 1.60 -8.78 4.76
C LEU A 54 2.24 -9.26 6.06
N THR A 55 1.56 -10.14 6.78
CA THR A 55 2.03 -10.70 8.06
C THR A 55 3.24 -11.63 7.88
N ASN A 56 3.38 -12.28 6.71
CA ASN A 56 4.53 -13.16 6.43
C ASN A 56 5.86 -12.39 6.36
N VAL A 57 5.84 -11.10 6.03
CA VAL A 57 7.04 -10.25 5.97
C VAL A 57 7.70 -10.12 7.35
N PRO A 58 7.05 -9.53 8.39
CA PRO A 58 7.62 -9.46 9.74
C PRO A 58 7.82 -10.84 10.36
N MET A 59 6.93 -11.81 10.11
CA MET A 59 7.08 -13.18 10.58
C MET A 59 8.37 -13.83 10.06
N SER A 60 8.68 -13.67 8.78
CA SER A 60 9.89 -14.22 8.17
C SER A 60 11.15 -13.55 8.69
N PHE A 61 11.09 -12.25 8.97
CA PHE A 61 12.16 -11.51 9.61
C PHE A 61 12.44 -12.04 11.03
N LEU A 62 11.41 -12.17 11.85
CA LEU A 62 11.52 -12.73 13.22
C LEU A 62 12.02 -14.19 13.19
N GLU A 63 11.50 -15.03 12.28
CA GLU A 63 11.93 -16.42 12.13
C GLU A 63 13.42 -16.50 11.77
N ARG A 64 13.91 -15.64 10.89
CA ARG A 64 15.32 -15.60 10.49
C ARG A 64 16.22 -15.05 11.60
N THR A 65 15.79 -14.01 12.32
CA THR A 65 16.60 -13.33 13.33
C THR A 65 16.70 -14.14 14.63
N ILE A 66 15.56 -14.61 15.14
CA ILE A 66 15.48 -15.26 16.45
C ILE A 66 15.92 -16.72 16.35
N PHE A 67 15.48 -17.44 15.31
CA PHE A 67 15.64 -18.90 15.24
C PHE A 67 16.77 -19.38 14.31
N LYS A 68 17.54 -18.46 13.67
CA LYS A 68 18.58 -18.82 12.69
C LYS A 68 19.64 -19.78 13.25
N LYS A 69 20.11 -19.55 14.49
CA LYS A 69 21.09 -20.39 15.16
C LYS A 69 20.47 -21.68 15.74
N ALA A 70 19.31 -21.56 16.39
CA ALA A 70 18.68 -22.69 17.09
C ALA A 70 18.04 -23.73 16.13
N LYS A 71 17.67 -23.34 14.92
CA LYS A 71 17.06 -24.23 13.90
C LYS A 71 18.04 -25.29 13.37
N LYS A 72 19.36 -25.10 13.55
CA LYS A 72 20.39 -26.04 13.11
C LYS A 72 20.56 -27.24 14.05
N GLU A 73 20.23 -27.09 15.34
CA GLU A 73 20.59 -28.06 16.38
C GLU A 73 19.44 -28.89 16.95
N ASN A 74 18.19 -28.40 16.92
CA ASN A 74 17.06 -29.07 17.59
C ASN A 74 15.82 -29.23 16.71
N LYS A 75 15.34 -30.49 16.55
CA LYS A 75 14.09 -30.82 15.84
C LYS A 75 12.86 -30.15 16.48
N ILE A 76 12.83 -30.02 17.80
CA ILE A 76 11.72 -29.39 18.55
C ILE A 76 11.65 -27.89 18.23
N VAL A 77 12.80 -27.20 18.22
CA VAL A 77 12.88 -25.78 17.89
C VAL A 77 12.42 -25.52 16.44
N LYS A 78 12.74 -26.42 15.51
CA LYS A 78 12.27 -26.34 14.13
C LYS A 78 10.73 -26.45 14.02
N LYS A 79 10.09 -27.24 14.88
CA LYS A 79 8.63 -27.42 14.91
C LYS A 79 7.92 -26.24 15.60
N LEU A 80 8.53 -25.67 16.65
CA LEU A 80 7.95 -24.57 17.43
C LEU A 80 8.29 -23.18 16.88
N SER A 81 9.32 -23.03 16.07
CA SER A 81 9.75 -21.71 15.54
C SER A 81 8.64 -20.98 14.81
N ARG A 82 7.81 -21.69 14.04
CA ARG A 82 6.71 -21.09 13.27
C ARG A 82 5.55 -20.59 14.12
N PRO A 83 4.93 -21.43 14.98
CA PRO A 83 3.84 -20.96 15.82
C PRO A 83 4.28 -19.81 16.73
N ILE A 84 5.52 -19.86 17.27
CA ILE A 84 6.06 -18.78 18.10
C ILE A 84 6.28 -17.52 17.28
N SER A 85 6.90 -17.62 16.08
CA SER A 85 7.07 -16.44 15.20
C SER A 85 5.75 -15.84 14.77
N LEU A 86 4.73 -16.67 14.47
CA LEU A 86 3.39 -16.18 14.14
C LEU A 86 2.76 -15.46 15.34
N LEU A 87 2.79 -16.07 16.52
CA LEU A 87 2.23 -15.47 17.73
C LEU A 87 2.93 -14.13 18.05
N LEU A 88 4.25 -14.10 17.97
CA LEU A 88 5.02 -12.87 18.20
C LEU A 88 4.69 -11.79 17.15
N THR A 89 4.51 -12.18 15.91
CA THR A 89 4.11 -11.26 14.83
C THR A 89 2.70 -10.72 15.07
N VAL A 90 1.76 -11.57 15.45
CA VAL A 90 0.38 -11.14 15.77
C VAL A 90 0.39 -10.18 16.96
N VAL A 91 1.14 -10.52 18.03
CA VAL A 91 1.29 -9.63 19.19
C VAL A 91 1.90 -8.28 18.79
N LEU A 92 2.92 -8.29 17.92
CA LEU A 92 3.54 -7.07 17.41
C LEU A 92 2.54 -6.24 16.59
N VAL A 93 1.82 -6.85 15.65
CA VAL A 93 0.82 -6.15 14.82
C VAL A 93 -0.31 -5.60 15.67
N VAL A 94 -0.87 -6.43 16.57
CA VAL A 94 -1.91 -5.99 17.51
C VAL A 94 -1.39 -4.89 18.42
N GLY A 95 -0.16 -5.00 18.91
CA GLY A 95 0.49 -3.97 19.74
C GLY A 95 0.61 -2.63 19.02
N VAL A 96 1.04 -2.65 17.76
CA VAL A 96 1.13 -1.44 16.91
C VAL A 96 -0.26 -0.83 16.67
N ILE A 97 -1.25 -1.65 16.30
CA ILE A 97 -2.63 -1.19 16.12
C ILE A 97 -3.19 -0.61 17.43
N SER A 98 -2.96 -1.27 18.57
CA SER A 98 -3.41 -0.80 19.88
C SER A 98 -2.75 0.53 20.25
N LEU A 99 -1.44 0.68 19.99
CA LEU A 99 -0.72 1.94 20.24
C LEU A 99 -1.36 3.09 19.44
N VAL A 100 -1.74 2.85 18.20
CA VAL A 100 -2.42 3.87 17.37
C VAL A 100 -3.82 4.14 17.89
N MET A 101 -4.61 3.09 18.10
CA MET A 101 -6.01 3.23 18.52
C MET A 101 -6.16 3.88 19.88
N PHE A 102 -5.30 3.54 20.85
CA PHE A 102 -5.39 4.03 22.22
C PHE A 102 -4.42 5.18 22.54
N GLY A 103 -3.32 5.30 21.79
CA GLY A 103 -2.34 6.37 21.98
C GLY A 103 -2.61 7.58 21.08
N VAL A 104 -2.66 7.34 19.76
CA VAL A 104 -2.69 8.43 18.76
C VAL A 104 -4.10 8.98 18.54
N ILE A 105 -5.08 8.10 18.29
CA ILE A 105 -6.44 8.52 17.94
C ILE A 105 -7.09 9.35 19.06
N PRO A 106 -7.08 8.95 20.36
CA PRO A 106 -7.66 9.77 21.42
C PRO A 106 -6.95 11.12 21.58
N GLN A 107 -5.62 11.13 21.42
CA GLN A 107 -4.86 12.38 21.49
C GLN A 107 -5.19 13.31 20.31
N LEU A 108 -5.30 12.77 19.09
CA LEU A 108 -5.77 13.53 17.93
C LEU A 108 -7.19 14.08 18.15
N THR A 109 -8.10 13.26 18.67
CA THR A 109 -9.49 13.66 18.91
C THR A 109 -9.56 14.78 19.96
N ARG A 110 -8.81 14.66 21.06
CA ARG A 110 -8.73 15.71 22.09
C ARG A 110 -8.13 17.00 21.52
N THR A 111 -7.03 16.88 20.79
CA THR A 111 -6.36 18.00 20.14
C THR A 111 -7.26 18.66 19.11
N MET A 112 -7.99 17.88 18.32
CA MET A 112 -8.99 18.39 17.36
C MET A 112 -10.12 19.15 18.06
N GLY A 113 -10.62 18.65 19.20
CA GLY A 113 -11.58 19.36 20.04
C GLY A 113 -11.04 20.70 20.57
N THR A 114 -9.82 20.71 21.11
CA THR A 114 -9.14 21.93 21.55
C THR A 114 -8.87 22.88 20.38
N LEU A 115 -8.53 22.36 19.19
CA LEU A 115 -8.33 23.15 17.98
C LEU A 115 -9.60 23.86 17.51
N MET A 116 -10.76 23.21 17.60
CA MET A 116 -12.03 23.82 17.23
C MET A 116 -12.37 25.02 18.14
N THR A 117 -12.11 24.90 19.44
CA THR A 117 -12.24 26.04 20.35
C THR A 117 -11.19 27.11 20.09
N SER A 118 -9.94 26.72 19.87
CA SER A 118 -8.84 27.63 19.57
C SER A 118 -8.99 28.36 18.22
N ILE A 119 -9.58 27.74 17.20
CA ILE A 119 -9.91 28.42 15.92
C ILE A 119 -10.95 29.50 16.16
N ALA A 120 -11.97 29.22 16.96
CA ALA A 120 -12.99 30.21 17.32
C ALA A 120 -12.39 31.43 18.05
N ASP A 121 -11.37 31.21 18.89
CA ASP A 121 -10.64 32.27 19.60
C ASP A 121 -9.56 32.94 18.73
N PHE A 122 -8.97 32.22 17.79
CA PHE A 122 -7.90 32.73 16.91
C PHE A 122 -8.42 33.71 15.85
N ILE A 123 -9.63 33.45 15.33
CA ILE A 123 -10.22 34.32 14.28
C ILE A 123 -10.32 35.79 14.73
N PRO A 124 -10.85 36.13 15.93
CA PRO A 124 -10.87 37.49 16.42
C PRO A 124 -9.46 38.08 16.62
N HIS A 125 -8.51 37.28 17.11
CA HIS A 125 -7.13 37.73 17.29
C HIS A 125 -6.42 38.02 15.97
N MET A 126 -6.62 37.17 14.95
CA MET A 126 -6.10 37.40 13.61
C MET A 126 -6.69 38.65 12.98
N GLN A 127 -7.97 38.88 13.16
CA GLN A 127 -8.64 40.11 12.67
C GLN A 127 -8.10 41.36 13.35
N SER A 128 -7.90 41.34 14.69
CA SER A 128 -7.30 42.47 15.40
C SER A 128 -5.88 42.77 14.89
N TRP A 129 -5.08 41.72 14.66
CA TRP A 129 -3.74 41.82 14.11
C TRP A 129 -3.73 42.32 12.67
N ILE A 130 -4.62 41.88 11.80
CA ILE A 130 -4.77 42.36 10.43
C ILE A 130 -5.21 43.86 10.43
N ARG A 131 -6.18 44.23 11.29
CA ARG A 131 -6.61 45.61 11.46
C ARG A 131 -5.49 46.52 11.98
N GLU A 132 -4.67 46.03 12.87
CA GLU A 132 -3.52 46.75 13.42
C GLU A 132 -2.40 46.94 12.40
N PHE A 133 -2.15 45.93 11.55
CA PHE A 133 -1.08 45.97 10.53
C PHE A 133 -1.49 46.76 9.27
N PHE A 134 -2.76 46.74 8.91
CA PHE A 134 -3.29 47.37 7.70
C PHE A 134 -4.21 48.54 8.01
N HIS A 135 -3.78 49.43 8.90
CA HIS A 135 -4.52 50.56 9.50
C HIS A 135 -5.34 51.45 8.51
N ASN A 136 -5.15 51.35 7.21
CA ASN A 136 -5.71 52.30 6.25
C ASN A 136 -6.33 51.69 4.97
N ASN A 137 -6.53 50.39 4.89
CA ASN A 137 -7.03 49.75 3.65
C ASN A 137 -8.42 49.16 3.88
N GLN A 138 -9.47 49.94 3.56
CA GLN A 138 -10.87 49.53 3.70
C GLN A 138 -11.25 48.28 2.88
N GLU A 139 -10.54 47.99 1.77
CA GLU A 139 -10.76 46.79 0.97
C GLU A 139 -10.31 45.53 1.67
N ILE A 140 -9.17 45.57 2.39
CA ILE A 140 -8.66 44.42 3.14
C ILE A 140 -9.56 44.11 4.34
N ILE A 141 -10.12 45.15 4.98
CA ILE A 141 -11.06 44.96 6.10
C ILE A 141 -12.35 44.29 5.62
N LYS A 142 -12.89 44.67 4.45
CA LYS A 142 -14.06 44.03 3.84
C LYS A 142 -13.82 42.58 3.43
N LEU A 143 -12.62 42.26 2.91
CA LEU A 143 -12.21 40.89 2.61
C LEU A 143 -12.09 40.04 3.88
N THR A 144 -11.63 40.61 4.99
CA THR A 144 -11.51 39.92 6.27
C THR A 144 -12.88 39.58 6.86
N ASP A 145 -13.87 40.47 6.69
CA ASP A 145 -15.26 40.24 7.14
C ASP A 145 -15.97 39.18 6.27
N GLN A 146 -15.67 39.12 4.96
CA GLN A 146 -16.16 38.07 4.07
C GLN A 146 -15.52 36.70 4.35
N LEU A 147 -14.24 36.68 4.73
CA LEU A 147 -13.55 35.46 5.16
C LEU A 147 -14.15 34.86 6.45
N GLN A 148 -14.61 35.71 7.36
CA GLN A 148 -15.27 35.26 8.59
C GLN A 148 -16.55 34.47 8.31
N PHE A 149 -17.37 34.93 7.39
CA PHE A 149 -18.63 34.26 7.03
C PHE A 149 -18.39 32.88 6.39
N ASN A 150 -17.34 32.76 5.57
CA ASN A 150 -16.95 31.50 4.94
C ASN A 150 -16.30 30.54 5.93
N LEU A 151 -15.50 31.03 6.88
CA LEU A 151 -14.86 30.23 7.91
C LEU A 151 -15.87 29.70 8.94
N ASP A 152 -16.83 30.51 9.38
CA ASP A 152 -17.93 30.06 10.24
C ASP A 152 -18.77 28.97 9.59
N GLN A 153 -19.04 29.08 8.29
CA GLN A 153 -19.71 28.01 7.55
C GLN A 153 -18.83 26.76 7.42
N ALA A 154 -17.54 26.90 7.14
CA ALA A 154 -16.61 25.79 7.06
C ALA A 154 -16.43 25.07 8.42
N VAL A 155 -16.34 25.83 9.52
CA VAL A 155 -16.27 25.29 10.89
C VAL A 155 -17.57 24.59 11.26
N ARG A 156 -18.74 25.18 11.00
CA ARG A 156 -20.05 24.54 11.21
C ARG A 156 -20.23 23.31 10.35
N TRP A 157 -19.76 23.31 9.09
CA TRP A 157 -19.73 22.14 8.23
C TRP A 157 -18.81 21.04 8.76
N ALA A 158 -17.61 21.37 9.23
CA ALA A 158 -16.69 20.43 9.85
C ALA A 158 -17.25 19.87 11.17
N ILE A 159 -17.85 20.72 12.00
CA ILE A 159 -18.57 20.29 13.22
C ILE A 159 -19.77 19.40 12.87
N SER A 160 -20.52 19.72 11.81
CA SER A 160 -21.65 18.90 11.35
C SER A 160 -21.20 17.54 10.81
N LEU A 161 -20.05 17.47 10.14
CA LEU A 161 -19.46 16.20 9.72
C LEU A 161 -19.05 15.33 10.91
N LEU A 162 -18.48 15.94 11.94
CA LEU A 162 -18.08 15.25 13.18
C LEU A 162 -19.30 14.97 14.10
N GLY A 163 -20.22 15.93 14.20
CA GLY A 163 -21.40 15.85 15.05
C GLY A 163 -22.53 15.00 14.47
N ASN A 164 -22.73 15.02 13.14
CA ASN A 164 -23.71 14.16 12.47
C ASN A 164 -23.27 12.69 12.44
N GLY A 165 -21.97 12.40 12.59
CA GLY A 165 -21.47 11.06 12.90
C GLY A 165 -21.96 10.57 14.27
N ALA A 166 -22.19 11.46 15.23
CA ALA A 166 -22.65 11.12 16.59
C ALA A 166 -24.19 11.25 16.77
N GLY A 167 -24.83 12.20 16.09
CA GLY A 167 -26.26 12.52 16.30
C GLY A 167 -27.25 11.64 15.53
N ASN A 168 -26.86 11.10 14.37
CA ASN A 168 -27.68 10.14 13.60
C ASN A 168 -27.53 8.68 14.07
N MET A 169 -26.85 8.44 15.18
CA MET A 169 -26.62 7.10 15.71
C MET A 169 -27.90 6.35 16.09
N MET A 170 -29.01 7.03 16.37
CA MET A 170 -30.20 6.37 16.87
C MET A 170 -31.04 5.66 15.79
N ASN A 171 -31.06 6.19 14.57
CA ASN A 171 -31.76 5.55 13.43
C ASN A 171 -30.81 4.70 12.55
N THR A 172 -29.50 4.90 12.70
CA THR A 172 -28.46 4.15 11.98
C THR A 172 -27.96 2.95 12.80
N THR A 173 -28.34 2.85 14.07
CA THR A 173 -27.79 1.86 15.01
C THR A 173 -28.09 0.42 14.56
N MET A 174 -29.26 0.15 14.00
CA MET A 174 -29.63 -1.20 13.55
C MET A 174 -28.88 -1.60 12.28
N SER A 175 -28.70 -0.70 11.31
CA SER A 175 -27.92 -0.93 10.12
C SER A 175 -26.41 -0.88 10.38
N ALA A 176 -25.96 -0.03 11.31
CA ALA A 176 -24.56 0.02 11.74
C ALA A 176 -24.15 -1.24 12.51
N VAL A 177 -25.01 -1.75 13.41
CA VAL A 177 -24.78 -3.04 14.11
C VAL A 177 -24.70 -4.18 13.11
N GLY A 178 -25.59 -4.23 12.12
CA GLY A 178 -25.54 -5.23 11.05
C GLY A 178 -24.27 -5.17 10.22
N SER A 179 -23.82 -3.97 9.85
CA SER A 179 -22.57 -3.76 9.09
C SER A 179 -21.33 -4.04 9.94
N LEU A 180 -21.35 -3.73 11.25
CA LEU A 180 -20.28 -4.09 12.17
C LEU A 180 -20.17 -5.60 12.34
N ILE A 181 -21.30 -6.31 12.53
CA ILE A 181 -21.32 -7.77 12.66
C ILE A 181 -20.80 -8.43 11.37
N SER A 182 -21.25 -7.98 10.19
CA SER A 182 -20.80 -8.52 8.92
C SER A 182 -19.31 -8.21 8.67
N GLY A 183 -18.85 -7.02 9.02
CA GLY A 183 -17.45 -6.62 8.97
C GLY A 183 -16.57 -7.45 9.90
N LEU A 184 -16.99 -7.67 11.14
CA LEU A 184 -16.31 -8.54 12.11
C LEU A 184 -16.26 -9.98 11.62
N THR A 185 -17.36 -10.52 11.11
CA THR A 185 -17.40 -11.89 10.57
C THR A 185 -16.42 -12.04 9.42
N THR A 186 -16.43 -11.12 8.45
CA THR A 186 -15.48 -11.09 7.34
C THR A 186 -14.04 -11.00 7.83
N PHE A 187 -13.76 -10.15 8.81
CA PHE A 187 -12.44 -10.01 9.42
C PHE A 187 -11.98 -11.30 10.12
N PHE A 188 -12.84 -11.94 10.92
CA PHE A 188 -12.50 -13.21 11.58
C PHE A 188 -12.22 -14.32 10.58
N ILE A 189 -13.02 -14.44 9.52
CA ILE A 189 -12.78 -15.42 8.45
C ILE A 189 -11.43 -15.13 7.78
N ALA A 190 -11.17 -13.85 7.43
CA ALA A 190 -9.94 -13.45 6.77
C ALA A 190 -8.69 -13.72 7.64
N VAL A 191 -8.73 -13.36 8.92
CA VAL A 191 -7.63 -13.62 9.87
C VAL A 191 -7.41 -15.11 10.09
N SER A 192 -8.49 -15.89 10.28
CA SER A 192 -8.40 -17.34 10.41
C SER A 192 -7.76 -17.96 9.17
N PHE A 193 -8.19 -17.56 7.98
CA PHE A 193 -7.62 -18.03 6.73
C PHE A 193 -6.16 -17.62 6.56
N ALA A 194 -5.80 -16.39 6.95
CA ALA A 194 -4.42 -15.93 6.97
C ALA A 194 -3.53 -16.79 7.88
N CYS A 195 -4.00 -17.12 9.08
CA CYS A 195 -3.30 -18.03 9.98
C CYS A 195 -3.10 -19.41 9.36
N TYR A 196 -4.14 -19.98 8.74
CA TYR A 196 -4.03 -21.28 8.06
C TYR A 196 -2.99 -21.24 6.92
N ILE A 197 -2.98 -20.20 6.10
CA ILE A 197 -1.99 -20.01 5.04
C ILE A 197 -0.58 -19.98 5.64
N LEU A 198 -0.36 -19.16 6.68
CA LEU A 198 0.96 -19.00 7.30
C LEU A 198 1.48 -20.28 7.95
N PHE A 199 0.60 -21.04 8.61
CA PHE A 199 0.96 -22.34 9.17
C PHE A 199 1.31 -23.38 8.12
N GLN A 200 0.62 -23.37 6.98
CA GLN A 200 0.73 -24.40 5.95
C GLN A 200 1.41 -23.93 4.66
N LYS A 201 2.08 -22.76 4.69
CA LYS A 201 2.67 -22.12 3.49
C LYS A 201 3.53 -23.07 2.64
N GLU A 202 4.32 -23.97 3.27
CA GLU A 202 5.14 -24.93 2.52
C GLU A 202 4.32 -26.02 1.84
N LYS A 203 3.31 -26.53 2.52
CA LYS A 203 2.40 -27.55 1.92
C LYS A 203 1.62 -26.95 0.76
N LEU A 204 1.08 -25.74 0.94
CA LEU A 204 0.36 -25.00 -0.10
C LEU A 204 1.27 -24.72 -1.30
N HIS A 205 2.51 -24.28 -1.06
CA HIS A 205 3.48 -24.06 -2.12
C HIS A 205 3.74 -25.33 -2.95
N ILE A 206 3.93 -26.49 -2.28
CA ILE A 206 4.13 -27.77 -2.96
C ILE A 206 2.88 -28.17 -3.74
N GLN A 207 1.68 -28.00 -3.16
CA GLN A 207 0.41 -28.36 -3.83
C GLN A 207 0.20 -27.52 -5.09
N VAL A 208 0.38 -26.19 -4.99
CA VAL A 208 0.26 -25.28 -6.13
C VAL A 208 1.27 -25.66 -7.22
N ARG A 209 2.53 -25.95 -6.85
CA ARG A 209 3.53 -26.42 -7.80
C ARG A 209 3.14 -27.70 -8.52
N LYS A 210 2.61 -28.69 -7.76
CA LYS A 210 2.13 -29.96 -8.34
C LYS A 210 1.01 -29.72 -9.35
N VAL A 211 0.05 -28.83 -9.05
CA VAL A 211 -1.05 -28.50 -9.96
C VAL A 211 -0.50 -27.91 -11.27
N PHE A 212 0.40 -26.94 -11.18
CA PHE A 212 0.98 -26.33 -12.40
C PHE A 212 1.74 -27.34 -13.26
N PHE A 213 2.57 -28.20 -12.64
CA PHE A 213 3.29 -29.23 -13.40
C PHE A 213 2.39 -30.38 -13.91
N ALA A 214 1.21 -30.59 -13.33
CA ALA A 214 0.25 -31.58 -13.82
C ALA A 214 -0.50 -31.10 -15.08
N PHE A 215 -0.83 -29.81 -15.15
CA PHE A 215 -1.68 -29.26 -16.21
C PHE A 215 -0.95 -28.45 -17.27
N LEU A 216 0.28 -28.03 -17.01
CA LEU A 216 1.08 -27.21 -17.94
C LEU A 216 2.36 -27.96 -18.35
N PRO A 217 2.83 -27.79 -19.61
CA PRO A 217 4.15 -28.25 -20.03
C PRO A 217 5.24 -27.64 -19.12
N LYS A 218 6.29 -28.42 -18.83
CA LYS A 218 7.36 -28.06 -17.87
C LYS A 218 7.91 -26.63 -18.10
N GLN A 219 8.20 -26.27 -19.34
CA GLN A 219 8.73 -24.94 -19.67
C GLN A 219 7.78 -23.79 -19.30
N LYS A 220 6.46 -23.96 -19.57
CA LYS A 220 5.45 -22.95 -19.20
C LYS A 220 5.21 -22.90 -17.69
N ALA A 221 5.23 -24.05 -17.01
CA ALA A 221 5.09 -24.12 -15.57
C ALA A 221 6.27 -23.44 -14.87
N ASP A 222 7.51 -23.69 -15.30
CA ASP A 222 8.70 -23.05 -14.75
C ASP A 222 8.71 -21.53 -15.00
N ALA A 223 8.33 -21.07 -16.21
CA ALA A 223 8.21 -19.64 -16.51
C ALA A 223 7.18 -18.96 -15.62
N PHE A 224 6.01 -19.56 -15.45
CA PHE A 224 4.96 -19.02 -14.58
C PHE A 224 5.41 -18.96 -13.11
N LEU A 225 6.03 -20.02 -12.60
CA LEU A 225 6.56 -20.05 -11.23
C LEU A 225 7.68 -19.02 -11.02
N LYS A 226 8.51 -18.76 -12.05
CA LYS A 226 9.53 -17.70 -12.03
C LYS A 226 8.86 -16.32 -11.84
N VAL A 227 7.79 -16.04 -12.59
CA VAL A 227 7.02 -14.79 -12.47
C VAL A 227 6.38 -14.68 -11.08
N CYS A 228 5.74 -15.73 -10.56
CA CYS A 228 5.18 -15.74 -9.21
C CYS A 228 6.24 -15.49 -8.13
N SER A 229 7.42 -16.09 -8.28
CA SER A 229 8.54 -15.89 -7.36
C SER A 229 9.09 -14.46 -7.42
N LEU A 230 9.19 -13.88 -8.62
CA LEU A 230 9.57 -12.48 -8.81
C LEU A 230 8.56 -11.55 -8.15
N THR A 231 7.27 -11.75 -8.41
CA THR A 231 6.17 -10.98 -7.82
C THR A 231 6.25 -11.02 -6.29
N TYR A 232 6.35 -12.22 -5.72
CA TYR A 232 6.47 -12.37 -4.27
C TYR A 232 7.65 -11.60 -3.69
N ARG A 233 8.84 -11.71 -4.31
CA ARG A 233 10.05 -11.02 -3.84
C ARG A 233 9.91 -9.51 -3.93
N THR A 234 9.42 -9.00 -5.06
CA THR A 234 9.25 -7.57 -5.27
C THR A 234 8.28 -6.97 -4.26
N PHE A 235 7.12 -7.60 -4.06
CA PHE A 235 6.15 -7.15 -3.05
C PHE A 235 6.70 -7.24 -1.63
N ALA A 236 7.34 -8.36 -1.27
CA ALA A 236 7.90 -8.54 0.07
C ALA A 236 9.01 -7.52 0.37
N ASN A 237 9.90 -7.28 -0.58
CA ASN A 237 10.98 -6.31 -0.43
C ASN A 237 10.43 -4.88 -0.32
N PHE A 238 9.47 -4.51 -1.19
CA PHE A 238 8.84 -3.20 -1.13
C PHE A 238 8.15 -2.96 0.21
N LEU A 239 7.32 -3.89 0.67
CA LEU A 239 6.61 -3.74 1.96
C LEU A 239 7.58 -3.71 3.14
N THR A 240 8.65 -4.53 3.12
CA THR A 240 9.68 -4.49 4.16
C THR A 240 10.38 -3.14 4.18
N GLY A 241 10.76 -2.63 3.00
CA GLY A 241 11.38 -1.31 2.86
C GLY A 241 10.47 -0.20 3.37
N GLN A 242 9.20 -0.20 2.96
CA GLN A 242 8.23 0.82 3.35
C GLN A 242 7.94 0.82 4.86
N CYS A 243 7.81 -0.36 5.47
CA CYS A 243 7.65 -0.47 6.93
C CYS A 243 8.90 0.00 7.68
N LEU A 244 10.09 -0.36 7.19
CA LEU A 244 11.35 0.05 7.81
C LEU A 244 11.57 1.55 7.70
N GLU A 245 11.31 2.13 6.53
CA GLU A 245 11.33 3.58 6.29
C GLU A 245 10.39 4.31 7.25
N ALA A 246 9.14 3.86 7.36
CA ALA A 246 8.15 4.46 8.25
C ALA A 246 8.62 4.49 9.71
N VAL A 247 9.23 3.40 10.19
CA VAL A 247 9.79 3.33 11.55
C VAL A 247 10.97 4.27 11.72
N ILE A 248 11.91 4.27 10.77
CA ILE A 248 13.10 5.14 10.81
C ILE A 248 12.67 6.60 10.82
N LEU A 249 11.77 6.98 9.89
CA LEU A 249 11.26 8.35 9.76
C LEU A 249 10.55 8.80 11.04
N GLY A 250 9.65 7.96 11.57
CA GLY A 250 8.95 8.25 12.82
C GLY A 250 9.90 8.45 13.99
N CYS A 251 10.87 7.55 14.18
CA CYS A 251 11.88 7.70 15.23
C CYS A 251 12.71 8.97 15.04
N MET A 252 13.12 9.28 13.82
CA MET A 252 13.90 10.46 13.50
C MET A 252 13.14 11.74 13.87
N PHE A 253 11.83 11.82 13.54
CA PHE A 253 11.00 12.95 13.92
C PHE A 253 10.77 13.02 15.42
N VAL A 254 10.43 11.91 16.10
CA VAL A 254 10.27 11.90 17.57
C VAL A 254 11.52 12.40 18.26
N ILE A 255 12.69 11.89 17.89
CA ILE A 255 13.97 12.26 18.51
C ILE A 255 14.26 13.75 18.27
N THR A 256 14.20 14.21 17.01
CA THR A 256 14.54 15.59 16.66
C THR A 256 13.58 16.60 17.31
N LEU A 257 12.26 16.34 17.25
CA LEU A 257 11.28 17.23 17.86
C LEU A 257 11.36 17.25 19.40
N SER A 258 11.71 16.10 20.01
CA SER A 258 11.92 16.01 21.45
C SER A 258 13.17 16.78 21.90
N ILE A 259 14.26 16.69 21.15
CA ILE A 259 15.50 17.45 21.43
C ILE A 259 15.23 18.96 21.32
N LEU A 260 14.43 19.38 20.33
CA LEU A 260 14.04 20.79 20.14
C LEU A 260 12.91 21.24 21.11
N GLN A 261 12.49 20.36 22.02
CA GLN A 261 11.40 20.59 22.96
C GLN A 261 10.11 21.11 22.31
N MET A 262 9.81 20.62 21.11
CA MET A 262 8.60 20.98 20.39
C MET A 262 7.37 20.30 20.98
N PRO A 263 6.22 20.98 21.00
CA PRO A 263 4.97 20.38 21.46
C PRO A 263 4.56 19.22 20.53
N TYR A 264 3.89 18.24 21.10
CA TYR A 264 3.37 17.08 20.38
C TYR A 264 4.43 16.21 19.66
N ALA A 265 5.70 16.25 20.06
CA ALA A 265 6.80 15.55 19.40
C ALA A 265 6.49 14.06 19.14
N LEU A 266 6.00 13.33 20.17
CA LEU A 266 5.65 11.93 20.05
C LEU A 266 4.44 11.73 19.11
N LEU A 267 3.40 12.53 19.27
CA LEU A 267 2.20 12.45 18.43
C LEU A 267 2.52 12.67 16.95
N ILE A 268 3.28 13.73 16.66
CA ILE A 268 3.66 14.09 15.28
C ILE A 268 4.58 13.03 14.68
N GLY A 269 5.56 12.54 15.43
CA GLY A 269 6.46 11.51 14.93
C GLY A 269 5.75 10.19 14.63
N VAL A 270 4.83 9.77 15.50
CA VAL A 270 3.99 8.57 15.26
C VAL A 270 3.02 8.80 14.10
N LEU A 271 2.43 9.98 13.99
CA LEU A 271 1.56 10.33 12.86
C LEU A 271 2.32 10.27 11.54
N ILE A 272 3.54 10.86 11.50
CA ILE A 272 4.41 10.82 10.31
C ILE A 272 4.79 9.37 9.99
N ALA A 273 5.13 8.53 10.96
CA ALA A 273 5.41 7.12 10.74
C ALA A 273 4.23 6.40 10.07
N PHE A 274 3.02 6.66 10.54
CA PHE A 274 1.81 6.06 9.95
C PHE A 274 1.50 6.58 8.56
N THR A 275 1.55 7.89 8.39
CA THR A 275 1.27 8.50 7.10
C THR A 275 2.35 8.16 6.07
N ALA A 276 3.60 7.99 6.47
CA ALA A 276 4.71 7.57 5.61
C ALA A 276 4.48 6.20 4.95
N LEU A 277 3.61 5.35 5.51
CA LEU A 277 3.18 4.13 4.82
C LEU A 277 2.46 4.42 3.49
N ILE A 278 1.98 5.64 3.27
CA ILE A 278 1.41 6.10 2.00
C ILE A 278 2.54 6.71 1.16
N PRO A 279 3.04 6.02 0.12
CA PRO A 279 4.18 6.51 -0.65
C PRO A 279 3.95 7.92 -1.20
N VAL A 280 4.96 8.76 -1.14
CA VAL A 280 4.97 10.16 -1.61
C VAL A 280 4.08 11.09 -0.80
N PHE A 281 2.83 10.77 -0.54
CA PHE A 281 1.87 11.65 0.12
C PHE A 281 1.98 11.63 1.65
N GLY A 282 2.48 10.55 2.23
CA GLY A 282 2.45 10.34 3.67
C GLY A 282 3.17 11.42 4.46
N ALA A 283 4.39 11.76 4.05
CA ALA A 283 5.17 12.79 4.70
C ALA A 283 4.49 14.18 4.64
N PHE A 284 3.88 14.53 3.49
CA PHE A 284 3.16 15.79 3.32
C PHE A 284 1.92 15.88 4.21
N ILE A 285 1.17 14.80 4.35
CA ILE A 285 0.02 14.73 5.27
C ILE A 285 0.50 14.94 6.70
N GLY A 286 1.55 14.23 7.11
CA GLY A 286 2.15 14.38 8.44
C GLY A 286 2.67 15.79 8.69
N CYS A 287 3.30 16.42 7.69
CA CYS A 287 3.75 17.80 7.75
C CYS A 287 2.57 18.79 7.92
N ALA A 288 1.56 18.66 7.09
CA ALA A 288 0.40 19.56 7.13
C ALA A 288 -0.30 19.51 8.49
N VAL A 289 -0.57 18.31 8.99
CA VAL A 289 -1.22 18.12 10.30
C VAL A 289 -0.29 18.58 11.42
N GLY A 290 0.99 18.19 11.40
CA GLY A 290 1.96 18.58 12.41
C GLY A 290 2.18 20.09 12.46
N SER A 291 2.34 20.74 11.31
CA SER A 291 2.46 22.21 11.22
C SER A 291 1.22 22.91 11.79
N PHE A 292 0.05 22.41 11.45
CA PHE A 292 -1.20 22.97 11.95
C PHE A 292 -1.33 22.84 13.47
N LEU A 293 -1.01 21.67 14.02
CA LEU A 293 -1.04 21.41 15.47
C LEU A 293 -0.11 22.36 16.25
N ILE A 294 1.12 22.54 15.74
CA ILE A 294 2.11 23.41 16.38
C ILE A 294 1.75 24.89 16.21
N PHE A 295 1.24 25.27 15.01
CA PHE A 295 0.84 26.63 14.69
C PHE A 295 -0.19 27.19 15.67
N MET A 296 -1.14 26.35 16.08
CA MET A 296 -2.17 26.74 17.06
C MET A 296 -1.63 27.08 18.44
N LEU A 297 -0.45 26.55 18.81
CA LEU A 297 0.20 26.87 20.07
C LEU A 297 1.20 28.02 19.92
N SER A 298 2.00 27.98 18.87
CA SER A 298 3.06 28.96 18.64
C SER A 298 3.41 29.05 17.15
N PRO A 299 3.05 30.15 16.46
CA PRO A 299 3.42 30.37 15.05
C PRO A 299 4.92 30.31 14.79
N LYS A 300 5.74 30.78 15.75
CA LYS A 300 7.21 30.73 15.62
C LYS A 300 7.73 29.31 15.62
N GLN A 301 7.19 28.43 16.47
CA GLN A 301 7.57 27.02 16.50
C GLN A 301 7.06 26.26 15.29
N ALA A 302 5.92 26.65 14.71
CA ALA A 302 5.42 26.05 13.46
C ALA A 302 6.36 26.33 12.28
N ILE A 303 6.90 27.56 12.16
CA ILE A 303 7.88 27.87 11.14
C ILE A 303 9.16 27.04 11.36
N LEU A 304 9.63 26.94 12.59
CA LEU A 304 10.79 26.11 12.92
C LEU A 304 10.53 24.64 12.59
N PHE A 305 9.33 24.13 12.88
CA PHE A 305 8.93 22.75 12.53
C PHE A 305 8.99 22.52 11.02
N ILE A 306 8.48 23.44 10.20
CA ILE A 306 8.54 23.32 8.73
C ILE A 306 9.99 23.25 8.25
N ILE A 307 10.88 24.09 8.81
CA ILE A 307 12.31 24.06 8.46
C ILE A 307 12.92 22.70 8.85
N VAL A 308 12.67 22.24 10.06
CA VAL A 308 13.14 20.92 10.56
C VAL A 308 12.60 19.82 9.68
N PHE A 309 11.29 19.86 9.34
CA PHE A 309 10.67 18.89 8.44
C PHE A 309 11.37 18.81 7.10
N LEU A 310 11.64 19.96 6.45
CA LEU A 310 12.34 20.02 5.16
C LEU A 310 13.76 19.44 5.26
N VAL A 311 14.49 19.72 6.33
CA VAL A 311 15.84 19.16 6.55
C VAL A 311 15.77 17.64 6.72
N LEU A 312 14.86 17.15 7.56
CA LEU A 312 14.69 15.69 7.80
C LEU A 312 14.21 14.98 6.53
N GLN A 313 13.33 15.63 5.76
CA GLN A 313 12.85 15.08 4.48
C GLN A 313 13.99 15.02 3.44
N GLN A 314 14.92 15.98 3.46
CA GLN A 314 16.10 15.96 2.59
C GLN A 314 17.05 14.81 2.98
N ILE A 315 17.23 14.56 4.27
CA ILE A 315 18.01 13.42 4.76
C ILE A 315 17.35 12.11 4.37
N GLU A 316 16.03 11.99 4.56
CA GLU A 316 15.24 10.83 4.16
C GLU A 316 15.39 10.55 2.66
N GLY A 317 15.09 11.54 1.81
CA GLY A 317 15.06 11.35 0.36
C GLY A 317 16.43 11.06 -0.26
N ASN A 318 17.52 11.59 0.29
CA ASN A 318 18.87 11.40 -0.25
C ASN A 318 19.64 10.26 0.39
N LEU A 319 19.38 9.96 1.65
CA LEU A 319 20.17 8.96 2.38
C LEU A 319 19.35 7.71 2.72
N ILE A 320 18.17 7.86 3.32
CA ILE A 320 17.39 6.73 3.85
C ILE A 320 16.63 6.02 2.74
N TYR A 321 15.85 6.75 1.96
CA TYR A 321 14.99 6.19 0.91
C TYR A 321 15.76 5.34 -0.11
N PRO A 322 16.90 5.79 -0.70
CA PRO A 322 17.65 5.00 -1.66
C PRO A 322 18.14 3.67 -1.09
N HIS A 323 18.58 3.67 0.18
CA HIS A 323 19.13 2.47 0.81
C HIS A 323 18.07 1.49 1.33
N VAL A 324 16.90 1.99 1.73
CA VAL A 324 15.85 1.17 2.36
C VAL A 324 14.82 0.69 1.33
N VAL A 325 14.37 1.56 0.46
CA VAL A 325 13.29 1.29 -0.50
C VAL A 325 13.79 1.25 -1.94
N GLY A 326 14.70 2.14 -2.31
CA GLY A 326 15.09 2.39 -3.71
C GLY A 326 15.61 1.18 -4.47
N GLU A 327 16.51 0.38 -3.86
CA GLU A 327 17.02 -0.85 -4.47
C GLU A 327 15.97 -1.98 -4.54
N SER A 328 14.97 -1.92 -3.67
CA SER A 328 13.96 -2.98 -3.52
C SER A 328 12.94 -3.01 -4.65
N VAL A 329 12.71 -1.89 -5.33
CA VAL A 329 11.66 -1.74 -6.36
C VAL A 329 12.24 -1.80 -7.77
N GLY A 330 13.47 -1.34 -7.99
CA GLY A 330 14.15 -1.35 -9.28
C GLY A 330 13.42 -0.57 -10.41
N LEU A 331 12.54 0.37 -10.04
CA LEU A 331 11.79 1.22 -10.95
C LEU A 331 12.42 2.62 -11.02
N PRO A 332 12.55 3.22 -12.22
CA PRO A 332 12.78 4.65 -12.35
C PRO A 332 11.66 5.47 -11.68
N SER A 333 12.02 6.60 -11.06
CA SER A 333 11.10 7.44 -10.26
C SER A 333 9.83 7.86 -11.01
N ILE A 334 9.91 8.09 -12.32
CA ILE A 334 8.74 8.44 -13.14
C ILE A 334 7.68 7.35 -13.16
N TRP A 335 8.09 6.08 -13.15
CA TRP A 335 7.16 4.94 -13.11
C TRP A 335 6.56 4.73 -11.72
N VAL A 336 7.31 5.10 -10.66
CA VAL A 336 6.78 5.12 -9.29
C VAL A 336 5.65 6.15 -9.20
N LEU A 337 5.87 7.37 -9.72
CA LEU A 337 4.85 8.42 -9.75
C LEU A 337 3.61 7.97 -10.55
N ALA A 338 3.80 7.34 -11.70
CA ALA A 338 2.70 6.80 -12.50
C ALA A 338 1.93 5.70 -11.73
N ALA A 339 2.63 4.78 -11.06
CA ALA A 339 2.01 3.74 -10.25
C ALA A 339 1.17 4.31 -9.09
N VAL A 340 1.71 5.31 -8.39
CA VAL A 340 1.01 6.00 -7.28
C VAL A 340 -0.24 6.73 -7.79
N THR A 341 -0.13 7.43 -8.93
CA THR A 341 -1.26 8.17 -9.51
C THR A 341 -2.37 7.23 -9.97
N VAL A 342 -2.03 6.20 -10.73
CA VAL A 342 -3.02 5.22 -11.23
C VAL A 342 -3.61 4.41 -10.07
N GLY A 343 -2.75 3.88 -9.19
CA GLY A 343 -3.18 3.09 -8.04
C GLY A 343 -4.07 3.89 -7.09
N GLY A 344 -3.69 5.15 -6.82
CA GLY A 344 -4.45 6.07 -5.99
C GLY A 344 -5.86 6.33 -6.52
N ASN A 345 -6.00 6.54 -7.83
CA ASN A 345 -7.30 6.75 -8.47
C ASN A 345 -8.18 5.48 -8.50
N LEU A 346 -7.60 4.30 -8.63
CA LEU A 346 -8.35 3.04 -8.74
C LEU A 346 -8.80 2.49 -7.39
N MET A 347 -7.93 2.50 -6.39
CA MET A 347 -8.16 1.82 -5.11
C MET A 347 -7.71 2.65 -3.89
N GLY A 348 -7.47 3.95 -4.06
CA GLY A 348 -6.99 4.82 -2.99
C GLY A 348 -5.61 4.38 -2.45
N ILE A 349 -5.42 4.49 -1.13
CA ILE A 349 -4.15 4.16 -0.46
C ILE A 349 -3.69 2.72 -0.73
N VAL A 350 -4.62 1.77 -0.70
CA VAL A 350 -4.32 0.36 -0.99
C VAL A 350 -3.80 0.19 -2.42
N GLY A 351 -4.41 0.93 -3.36
CA GLY A 351 -3.96 0.96 -4.75
C GLY A 351 -2.52 1.48 -4.89
N MET A 352 -2.16 2.56 -4.21
CA MET A 352 -0.79 3.09 -4.22
C MET A 352 0.23 2.02 -3.79
N LEU A 353 -0.06 1.31 -2.69
CA LEU A 353 0.82 0.26 -2.16
C LEU A 353 0.91 -0.98 -3.07
N VAL A 354 -0.16 -1.30 -3.79
CA VAL A 354 -0.19 -2.49 -4.67
C VAL A 354 0.40 -2.19 -6.05
N PHE A 355 0.10 -1.01 -6.62
CA PHE A 355 0.51 -0.69 -7.99
C PHE A 355 2.00 -0.45 -8.16
N ILE A 356 2.70 0.05 -7.13
CA ILE A 356 4.16 0.23 -7.20
C ILE A 356 4.87 -1.10 -7.46
N PRO A 357 4.73 -2.13 -6.60
CA PRO A 357 5.38 -3.41 -6.86
C PRO A 357 4.80 -4.15 -8.09
N LEU A 358 3.52 -3.96 -8.40
CA LEU A 358 2.91 -4.54 -9.60
C LEU A 358 3.58 -4.00 -10.87
N LEU A 359 3.74 -2.67 -10.95
CA LEU A 359 4.39 -2.03 -12.09
C LEU A 359 5.88 -2.40 -12.14
N SER A 360 6.54 -2.58 -10.99
CA SER A 360 7.92 -3.06 -10.91
C SER A 360 8.08 -4.46 -11.53
N VAL A 361 7.19 -5.38 -11.19
CA VAL A 361 7.18 -6.73 -11.78
C VAL A 361 6.95 -6.65 -13.29
N PHE A 362 5.96 -5.88 -13.72
CA PHE A 362 5.66 -5.67 -15.14
C PHE A 362 6.87 -5.09 -15.88
N TYR A 363 7.47 -4.03 -15.36
CA TYR A 363 8.65 -3.40 -15.93
C TYR A 363 9.83 -4.37 -16.04
N THR A 364 10.07 -5.19 -15.01
CA THR A 364 11.16 -6.17 -15.01
C THR A 364 10.93 -7.24 -16.06
N ILE A 365 9.72 -7.78 -16.19
CA ILE A 365 9.37 -8.77 -17.20
C ILE A 365 9.46 -8.17 -18.60
N PHE A 366 8.94 -6.96 -18.78
CA PHE A 366 8.98 -6.26 -20.07
C PHE A 366 10.42 -5.96 -20.50
N ARG A 367 11.27 -5.50 -19.57
CA ARG A 367 12.69 -5.26 -19.81
C ARG A 367 13.41 -6.56 -20.20
N GLU A 368 13.14 -7.68 -19.52
CA GLU A 368 13.72 -8.99 -19.87
C GLU A 368 13.26 -9.41 -21.27
N PHE A 369 12.00 -9.23 -21.60
CA PHE A 369 11.44 -9.52 -22.92
C PHE A 369 12.09 -8.69 -24.03
N VAL A 370 12.20 -7.38 -23.84
CA VAL A 370 12.86 -6.46 -24.80
C VAL A 370 14.32 -6.86 -24.98
N TYR A 371 15.04 -7.13 -23.89
CA TYR A 371 16.44 -7.53 -23.95
C TYR A 371 16.64 -8.83 -24.74
N LEU A 372 15.78 -9.83 -24.52
CA LEU A 372 15.82 -11.09 -25.27
C LEU A 372 15.51 -10.88 -26.75
N HIS A 373 14.65 -9.93 -27.09
CA HIS A 373 14.31 -9.63 -28.49
C HIS A 373 15.44 -8.88 -29.21
N LEU A 374 16.07 -7.91 -28.51
CA LEU A 374 17.27 -7.24 -29.03
C LEU A 374 18.42 -8.23 -29.27
N LYS A 375 18.63 -9.16 -28.32
CA LYS A 375 19.64 -10.22 -28.49
C LYS A 375 19.39 -11.10 -29.72
N LYS A 376 18.10 -11.42 -30.00
CA LYS A 376 17.74 -12.17 -31.23
C LYS A 376 18.00 -11.37 -32.51
N GLN A 377 18.00 -10.06 -32.46
CA GLN A 377 18.32 -9.17 -33.57
C GLN A 377 19.81 -8.81 -33.62
N HIS A 378 20.65 -9.49 -32.83
CA HIS A 378 22.10 -9.25 -32.73
C HIS A 378 22.46 -7.82 -32.28
N ILE A 379 21.54 -7.11 -31.62
CA ILE A 379 21.75 -5.77 -31.06
C ILE A 379 22.26 -5.92 -29.63
N LYS A 380 23.47 -5.41 -29.37
CA LYS A 380 24.15 -5.49 -28.07
C LYS A 380 23.68 -4.37 -27.12
N GLN A 381 23.63 -3.13 -27.62
CA GLN A 381 23.24 -1.97 -26.87
C GLN A 381 22.60 -0.90 -27.75
N VAL A 382 21.56 -0.25 -27.22
CA VAL A 382 20.91 0.91 -27.83
C VAL A 382 21.13 2.09 -26.90
N THR A 383 21.85 3.11 -27.37
CA THR A 383 22.04 4.39 -26.71
C THR A 383 21.26 5.48 -27.45
N ALA A 384 21.12 6.68 -26.86
CA ALA A 384 20.38 7.77 -27.50
C ALA A 384 20.93 8.18 -28.88
N THR A 385 22.20 7.88 -29.15
CA THR A 385 22.90 8.33 -30.36
C THR A 385 23.46 7.19 -31.21
N LYS A 386 23.54 5.95 -30.71
CA LYS A 386 24.21 4.83 -31.39
C LYS A 386 23.54 3.51 -31.05
N ILE A 387 23.48 2.64 -32.07
CA ILE A 387 23.12 1.21 -31.92
C ILE A 387 24.42 0.42 -32.09
N GLU A 388 24.76 -0.39 -31.08
CA GLU A 388 25.89 -1.32 -31.13
C GLU A 388 25.38 -2.73 -31.41
N GLU A 389 25.91 -3.37 -32.43
CA GLU A 389 25.63 -4.75 -32.79
C GLU A 389 26.69 -5.70 -32.21
N TYR A 390 26.35 -6.96 -32.02
CA TYR A 390 27.34 -7.97 -31.66
C TYR A 390 28.27 -8.24 -32.82
N THR A 391 29.55 -8.44 -32.55
CA THR A 391 30.51 -8.89 -33.55
C THR A 391 30.28 -10.36 -33.90
N GLU A 392 30.70 -10.80 -35.11
CA GLU A 392 30.55 -12.21 -35.54
C GLU A 392 31.17 -13.21 -34.55
N GLU A 393 32.32 -12.86 -33.93
CA GLU A 393 32.95 -13.67 -32.88
C GLU A 393 32.09 -13.79 -31.61
N GLU A 394 31.45 -12.69 -31.19
CA GLU A 394 30.55 -12.67 -30.04
C GLU A 394 29.28 -13.48 -30.31
N ILE A 395 28.72 -13.42 -31.52
CA ILE A 395 27.57 -14.20 -31.97
C ILE A 395 27.90 -15.69 -31.91
N ALA A 396 29.03 -16.11 -32.51
CA ALA A 396 29.47 -17.49 -32.47
C ALA A 396 29.72 -18.01 -31.04
N ALA A 397 30.21 -17.16 -30.13
CA ALA A 397 30.39 -17.51 -28.73
C ALA A 397 29.07 -17.68 -27.99
N ILE A 398 28.05 -16.87 -28.32
CA ILE A 398 26.68 -16.97 -27.74
C ILE A 398 26.03 -18.28 -28.19
N GLU A 399 26.09 -18.59 -29.48
CA GLU A 399 25.52 -19.82 -30.08
C GLU A 399 26.14 -21.08 -29.47
N ARG A 400 27.47 -21.12 -29.30
CA ARG A 400 28.16 -22.24 -28.63
C ARG A 400 27.69 -22.42 -27.17
N ARG A 401 27.45 -21.34 -26.43
CA ARG A 401 26.93 -21.42 -25.03
C ARG A 401 25.47 -21.87 -24.96
N GLU A 402 24.66 -21.57 -25.98
CA GLU A 402 23.28 -22.02 -26.06
C GLU A 402 23.19 -23.49 -26.47
N MET A 403 24.05 -24.01 -27.37
CA MET A 403 24.14 -25.44 -27.66
C MET A 403 24.56 -26.28 -26.46
N ASN A 404 25.56 -25.86 -25.69
CA ASN A 404 26.00 -26.58 -24.48
C ASN A 404 24.98 -26.53 -23.30
N ARG A 405 23.89 -25.74 -23.40
CA ARG A 405 22.82 -25.71 -22.39
C ARG A 405 21.60 -26.58 -22.76
N THR A 406 21.56 -27.03 -23.99
CA THR A 406 20.46 -27.90 -24.47
C THR A 406 20.82 -29.38 -24.48
N GLU A 407 22.12 -29.72 -24.33
CA GLU A 407 22.61 -31.04 -23.92
C GLU A 407 22.59 -31.20 -22.39
#